data_7f90090b2bdde81a49ca0ba8c5537c49
#
_entry.id   7f90090b2bdde81a49ca0ba8c5537c49
#
_cell.length_a   1.000
_cell.length_b   1.000
_cell.length_c   1.000
_cell.angle_alpha   90.00
_cell.angle_beta   90.00
_cell.angle_gamma   90.00
#
_symmetry.space_group_name_H-M   'P 1'
#
loop_
_entity.id
_entity.type
_entity.pdbx_description
1 polymer ?
#
loop_
_entity_poly.entity_id
_entity_poly.type
_entity_poly.pdbx_seq_one_letter_code
_entity_poly.pdbx_strand_id
1 'polypeptide(L)'
;MKGALPKPTLLELDEYDINQRIIEVLTTTCSHAILFSIVENEKDAIQISGELRISLSSVYKTLVNLERLSLIEIQRFHINDDNKKVKMYRSKIKKADISINENKSEVLLHQNKY
;
A
#
# COMPACT_ATOMS: atom_id res chain seq x y z
N MET A 1 -22.59 19.74 -15.20
CA MET A 1 -23.07 18.64 -14.57
C MET A 1 -23.89 19.05 -13.41
N LYS A 2 -24.89 18.30 -13.13
CA LYS A 2 -25.57 18.50 -12.01
C LYS A 2 -24.72 18.30 -10.96
N GLY A 3 -24.40 19.12 -10.31
CA GLY A 3 -23.40 19.06 -9.40
C GLY A 3 -23.51 18.18 -8.24
N ALA A 4 -24.66 17.95 -7.82
CA ALA A 4 -24.78 17.37 -6.54
C ALA A 4 -24.64 15.88 -6.55
N LEU A 5 -23.68 15.39 -5.81
CA LEU A 5 -23.60 13.99 -5.47
C LEU A 5 -24.55 13.76 -4.30
N PRO A 6 -25.19 12.61 -4.22
CA PRO A 6 -26.01 12.31 -3.06
C PRO A 6 -25.15 12.29 -1.81
N LYS A 7 -25.69 12.74 -0.70
CA LYS A 7 -24.96 12.66 0.55
C LYS A 7 -24.87 11.23 1.01
N PRO A 8 -23.66 10.71 1.22
CA PRO A 8 -23.50 9.35 1.68
C PRO A 8 -23.88 9.19 3.14
N THR A 9 -24.22 7.98 3.53
CA THR A 9 -24.42 7.65 4.93
C THR A 9 -23.04 7.56 5.59
N LEU A 10 -22.97 7.44 6.90
CA LEU A 10 -21.71 7.29 7.59
C LEU A 10 -20.93 6.08 7.10
N LEU A 11 -21.60 4.96 6.86
CA LEU A 11 -20.94 3.76 6.35
C LEU A 11 -20.41 3.99 4.94
N GLU A 12 -21.17 4.66 4.12
CA GLU A 12 -20.73 4.96 2.75
C GLU A 12 -19.55 5.92 2.75
N LEU A 13 -19.52 6.85 3.69
CA LEU A 13 -18.39 7.76 3.84
C LEU A 13 -17.12 7.00 4.23
N ASP A 14 -17.24 6.05 5.14
CA ASP A 14 -16.10 5.24 5.55
C ASP A 14 -15.57 4.40 4.39
N GLU A 15 -16.46 3.78 3.64
CA GLU A 15 -16.07 2.99 2.47
C GLU A 15 -15.42 3.86 1.41
N TYR A 16 -15.99 5.02 1.17
CA TYR A 16 -15.44 5.97 0.20
C TYR A 16 -14.05 6.41 0.63
N ASP A 17 -13.87 6.73 1.90
CA ASP A 17 -12.59 7.16 2.43
C ASP A 17 -11.51 6.08 2.29
N ILE A 18 -11.84 4.84 2.59
CA ILE A 18 -10.92 3.72 2.45
C ILE A 18 -10.54 3.51 0.99
N ASN A 19 -11.52 3.48 0.09
CA ASN A 19 -11.26 3.31 -1.33
C ASN A 19 -10.38 4.43 -1.87
N GLN A 20 -10.66 5.67 -1.45
CA GLN A 20 -9.88 6.81 -1.88
C GLN A 20 -8.43 6.71 -1.42
N ARG A 21 -8.22 6.31 -0.18
CA ARG A 21 -6.88 6.14 0.36
C ARG A 21 -6.10 5.05 -0.36
N ILE A 22 -6.77 3.94 -0.66
CA ILE A 22 -6.14 2.85 -1.41
C ILE A 22 -5.75 3.32 -2.81
N ILE A 23 -6.64 4.03 -3.49
CA ILE A 23 -6.35 4.57 -4.81
C ILE A 23 -5.16 5.53 -4.77
N GLU A 24 -5.11 6.41 -3.78
CA GLU A 24 -3.99 7.34 -3.61
C GLU A 24 -2.67 6.61 -3.44
N VAL A 25 -2.65 5.58 -2.61
CA VAL A 25 -1.46 4.79 -2.38
C VAL A 25 -1.01 4.09 -3.65
N LEU A 26 -1.95 3.49 -4.38
CA LEU A 26 -1.65 2.74 -5.59
C LEU A 26 -1.15 3.63 -6.72
N THR A 27 -1.54 4.90 -6.72
CA THR A 27 -1.21 5.83 -7.79
C THR A 27 -0.12 6.85 -7.43
N THR A 28 0.27 6.94 -6.17
CA THR A 28 1.37 7.79 -5.74
C THR A 28 2.68 7.10 -6.06
N THR A 29 3.58 7.78 -6.74
CA THR A 29 4.82 7.19 -7.23
C THR A 29 5.60 6.43 -6.17
N CYS A 30 5.84 7.05 -5.03
CA CYS A 30 6.64 6.44 -3.96
C CYS A 30 5.94 5.20 -3.39
N SER A 31 4.67 5.30 -3.05
CA SER A 31 3.92 4.19 -2.47
C SER A 31 3.76 3.04 -3.45
N HIS A 32 3.49 3.37 -4.70
CA HIS A 32 3.40 2.37 -5.77
C HIS A 32 4.72 1.60 -5.90
N ALA A 33 5.83 2.32 -5.98
CA ALA A 33 7.14 1.69 -6.14
C ALA A 33 7.47 0.77 -4.96
N ILE A 34 7.22 1.22 -3.74
CA ILE A 34 7.52 0.43 -2.54
C ILE A 34 6.63 -0.82 -2.49
N LEU A 35 5.33 -0.64 -2.68
CA LEU A 35 4.38 -1.75 -2.61
C LEU A 35 4.72 -2.85 -3.61
N PHE A 36 4.97 -2.49 -4.86
CA PHE A 36 5.21 -3.48 -5.89
C PHE A 36 6.66 -4.01 -5.92
N SER A 37 7.58 -3.34 -5.20
CA SER A 37 8.95 -3.85 -5.07
C SER A 37 9.03 -5.11 -4.20
N ILE A 38 8.02 -5.36 -3.39
CA ILE A 38 8.00 -6.50 -2.46
C ILE A 38 6.92 -7.53 -2.81
N VAL A 39 6.52 -7.59 -4.07
CA VAL A 39 5.59 -8.61 -4.55
C VAL A 39 6.29 -9.97 -4.67
N GLU A 40 7.44 -9.99 -5.32
CA GLU A 40 8.15 -11.24 -5.58
C GLU A 40 9.01 -11.71 -4.42
N ASN A 41 9.59 -10.77 -3.67
CA ASN A 41 10.49 -11.10 -2.58
C ASN A 41 10.24 -10.20 -1.39
N GLU A 42 10.35 -10.76 -0.18
CA GLU A 42 10.32 -9.95 1.02
C GLU A 42 11.57 -9.10 1.13
N LYS A 43 11.45 -7.92 1.72
CA LYS A 43 12.58 -6.99 1.90
C LYS A 43 12.41 -6.21 3.19
N ASP A 44 13.54 -5.81 3.79
CA ASP A 44 13.51 -4.88 4.91
C ASP A 44 13.52 -3.43 4.39
N ALA A 45 13.29 -2.49 5.27
CA ALA A 45 13.19 -1.08 4.90
C ALA A 45 14.51 -0.52 4.32
N ILE A 46 15.64 -0.94 4.84
CA ILE A 46 16.95 -0.48 4.37
C ILE A 46 17.19 -0.96 2.94
N GLN A 47 16.85 -2.21 2.68
CA GLN A 47 16.97 -2.79 1.35
C GLN A 47 16.08 -2.06 0.34
N ILE A 48 14.83 -1.79 0.72
CA ILE A 48 13.90 -1.02 -0.13
C ILE A 48 14.46 0.37 -0.42
N SER A 49 14.94 1.05 0.63
CA SER A 49 15.52 2.39 0.51
C SER A 49 16.69 2.39 -0.47
N GLY A 50 17.59 1.42 -0.34
CA GLY A 50 18.76 1.33 -1.21
C GLY A 50 18.40 1.03 -2.66
N GLU A 51 17.49 0.09 -2.88
CA GLU A 51 17.11 -0.33 -4.23
C GLU A 51 16.33 0.74 -4.98
N LEU A 52 15.42 1.40 -4.30
CA LEU A 52 14.56 2.40 -4.92
C LEU A 52 15.12 3.82 -4.85
N ARG A 53 16.20 4.01 -4.10
CA ARG A 53 16.80 5.33 -3.89
C ARG A 53 15.82 6.31 -3.28
N ILE A 54 15.08 5.85 -2.29
CA ILE A 54 14.13 6.65 -1.52
C ILE A 54 14.69 6.76 -0.12
N SER A 55 14.58 7.92 0.52
CA SER A 55 15.11 8.10 1.88
C SER A 55 14.49 7.08 2.84
N LEU A 56 15.26 6.62 3.79
CA LEU A 56 14.81 5.62 4.75
C LEU A 56 13.60 6.11 5.55
N SER A 57 13.56 7.38 5.91
CA SER A 57 12.43 7.95 6.63
C SER A 57 11.15 7.91 5.78
N SER A 58 11.25 8.19 4.48
CA SER A 58 10.12 8.11 3.56
C SER A 58 9.66 6.66 3.40
N VAL A 59 10.59 5.71 3.35
CA VAL A 59 10.25 4.29 3.26
C VAL A 59 9.47 3.86 4.49
N TYR A 60 9.95 4.19 5.70
CA TYR A 60 9.24 3.83 6.92
C TYR A 60 7.85 4.44 7.00
N LYS A 61 7.73 5.71 6.65
CA LYS A 61 6.44 6.39 6.65
C LYS A 61 5.47 5.71 5.70
N THR A 62 5.93 5.35 4.51
CA THR A 62 5.10 4.68 3.52
C THR A 62 4.72 3.27 3.97
N LEU A 63 5.67 2.52 4.54
CA LEU A 63 5.39 1.17 5.04
C LEU A 63 4.33 1.18 6.13
N VAL A 64 4.39 2.15 7.05
CA VAL A 64 3.37 2.28 8.10
C VAL A 64 2.00 2.50 7.48
N ASN A 65 1.92 3.36 6.47
CA ASN A 65 0.66 3.65 5.79
C ASN A 65 0.12 2.44 5.03
N LEU A 66 1.00 1.74 4.31
CA LEU A 66 0.61 0.52 3.59
C LEU A 66 0.13 -0.58 4.53
N GLU A 67 0.78 -0.71 5.69
CA GLU A 67 0.39 -1.69 6.69
C GLU A 67 -0.97 -1.35 7.30
N ARG A 68 -1.23 -0.08 7.55
CA ARG A 68 -2.54 0.36 8.05
C ARG A 68 -3.67 0.01 7.08
N LEU A 69 -3.41 0.08 5.79
CA LEU A 69 -4.38 -0.26 4.77
C LEU A 69 -4.43 -1.76 4.48
N SER A 70 -3.66 -2.54 5.20
CA SER A 70 -3.57 -4.00 5.05
C SER A 70 -3.11 -4.43 3.64
N LEU A 71 -2.30 -3.62 3.00
CA LEU A 71 -1.76 -3.93 1.67
C LEU A 71 -0.44 -4.67 1.74
N ILE A 72 0.25 -4.59 2.88
CA ILE A 72 1.50 -5.32 3.12
C ILE A 72 1.44 -5.99 4.48
N GLU A 73 2.34 -6.93 4.69
CA GLU A 73 2.47 -7.58 6.00
C GLU A 73 3.94 -7.78 6.34
N ILE A 74 4.20 -7.97 7.62
CA ILE A 74 5.51 -8.39 8.09
C ILE A 74 5.52 -9.91 7.96
N GLN A 75 6.26 -10.42 6.98
CA GLN A 75 6.30 -11.86 6.71
C GLN A 75 7.10 -12.62 7.77
N ARG A 76 8.19 -12.02 8.23
CA ARG A 76 9.02 -12.60 9.29
C ARG A 76 9.97 -11.54 9.82
N PHE A 77 10.65 -11.88 10.90
CA PHE A 77 11.73 -11.06 11.43
C PHE A 77 13.06 -11.73 11.07
N HIS A 78 14.06 -10.90 10.83
CA HIS A 78 15.40 -11.33 10.49
C HIS A 78 16.37 -10.73 11.51
N ILE A 79 17.38 -11.46 11.93
CA ILE A 79 18.42 -10.93 12.81
C ILE A 79 19.57 -10.49 11.93
N ASN A 80 19.88 -9.20 11.96
CA ASN A 80 20.96 -8.66 11.12
C ASN A 80 22.33 -8.82 11.80
N ASP A 81 23.39 -8.36 11.14
CA ASP A 81 24.75 -8.48 11.62
C ASP A 81 24.99 -7.77 12.95
N ASP A 82 24.19 -6.75 13.25
CA ASP A 82 24.26 -6.02 14.51
C ASP A 82 23.42 -6.69 15.61
N ASN A 83 22.95 -7.90 15.35
CA ASN A 83 22.12 -8.68 16.28
C ASN A 83 20.80 -7.99 16.60
N LYS A 84 20.28 -7.21 15.65
CA LYS A 84 18.98 -6.53 15.80
C LYS A 84 17.91 -7.21 14.97
N LYS A 85 16.69 -7.17 15.51
CA LYS A 85 15.53 -7.76 14.83
C LYS A 85 15.04 -6.80 13.75
N VAL A 86 14.95 -7.27 12.53
CA VAL A 86 14.55 -6.47 11.38
C VAL A 86 13.29 -7.06 10.78
N LYS A 87 12.33 -6.20 10.47
CA LYS A 87 11.06 -6.61 9.85
C LYS A 87 11.24 -6.83 8.36
N MET A 88 10.76 -7.99 7.87
CA MET A 88 10.76 -8.31 6.44
C MET A 88 9.35 -8.15 5.92
N TYR A 89 9.17 -7.21 5.02
CA TYR A 89 7.86 -6.85 4.48
C TYR A 89 7.58 -7.56 3.17
N ARG A 90 6.32 -7.92 2.98
CA ARG A 90 5.87 -8.54 1.73
C ARG A 90 4.52 -7.96 1.32
N SER A 91 4.31 -7.74 0.03
CA SER A 91 3.02 -7.26 -0.47
C SER A 91 1.97 -8.36 -0.38
N LYS A 92 0.78 -7.98 0.06
CA LYS A 92 -0.36 -8.90 0.10
C LYS A 92 -1.10 -8.92 -1.23
N ILE A 93 -0.81 -7.97 -2.12
CA ILE A 93 -1.44 -7.90 -3.43
C ILE A 93 -0.38 -7.93 -4.53
N LYS A 94 -0.74 -8.49 -5.68
CA LYS A 94 0.15 -8.53 -6.82
C LYS A 94 -0.32 -7.61 -7.94
N LYS A 95 -1.57 -7.17 -7.91
CA LYS A 95 -2.17 -6.38 -8.95
C LYS A 95 -3.39 -5.68 -8.41
N ALA A 96 -3.73 -4.52 -8.95
CA ALA A 96 -4.95 -3.81 -8.63
C ALA A 96 -5.57 -3.28 -9.91
N ASP A 97 -6.88 -3.41 -10.03
CA ASP A 97 -7.64 -2.82 -11.13
C ASP A 97 -8.49 -1.69 -10.54
N ILE A 98 -8.35 -0.51 -11.10
CA ILE A 98 -9.09 0.66 -10.65
C ILE A 98 -10.07 1.05 -11.76
N SER A 99 -11.33 1.20 -11.39
CA SER A 99 -12.38 1.62 -12.30
C SER A 99 -13.04 2.85 -11.74
N ILE A 100 -13.04 3.93 -12.50
CA ILE A 100 -13.63 5.20 -12.09
C ILE A 100 -14.60 5.63 -13.16
N ASN A 101 -15.83 5.94 -12.75
CA ASN A 101 -16.81 6.49 -13.65
C ASN A 101 -17.57 7.60 -12.94
N GLU A 102 -18.59 8.17 -13.59
CA GLU A 102 -19.32 9.30 -13.01
C GLU A 102 -20.05 8.98 -11.73
N ASN A 103 -20.32 7.71 -11.47
CA ASN A 103 -21.07 7.32 -10.29
C ASN A 103 -20.23 6.83 -9.14
N LYS A 104 -19.09 6.24 -9.40
CA LYS A 104 -18.29 5.62 -8.34
C LYS A 104 -16.87 5.32 -8.78
N SER A 105 -16.04 5.03 -7.80
CA SER A 105 -14.73 4.46 -8.03
C SER A 105 -14.66 3.11 -7.32
N GLU A 106 -14.04 2.14 -7.96
CA GLU A 106 -13.87 0.80 -7.43
C GLU A 106 -12.42 0.37 -7.55
N VAL A 107 -11.99 -0.44 -6.61
CA VAL A 107 -10.66 -1.06 -6.64
C VAL A 107 -10.84 -2.55 -6.45
N LEU A 108 -10.30 -3.33 -7.39
CA LEU A 108 -10.26 -4.77 -7.25
C LEU A 108 -8.82 -5.17 -6.98
N LEU A 109 -8.57 -5.72 -5.81
CA LEU A 109 -7.23 -6.12 -5.38
C LEU A 109 -7.05 -7.61 -5.64
N HIS A 110 -5.95 -7.96 -6.32
CA HIS A 110 -5.63 -9.36 -6.61
C HIS A 110 -4.61 -9.85 -5.61
N GLN A 111 -4.96 -10.88 -4.86
CA GLN A 111 -4.12 -11.41 -3.80
C GLN A 111 -2.79 -11.93 -4.33
N ASN A 112 -1.73 -11.63 -3.62
CA ASN A 112 -0.41 -12.19 -3.86
C ASN A 112 -0.32 -13.52 -3.12
N LYS A 113 -0.09 -14.60 -3.87
CA LYS A 113 0.01 -15.93 -3.27
C LYS A 113 1.47 -16.34 -3.19
N TYR A 114 1.92 -16.63 -2.00
CA TYR A 114 3.29 -17.05 -1.76
C TYR A 114 3.38 -18.03 -0.60
#